data_c942692e4c7ca4f70d5ab57700782fe6
#
_entry.id   c942692e4c7ca4f70d5ab57700782fe6
#
_cell.length_a   1.000
_cell.length_b   1.000
_cell.length_c   1.000
_cell.angle_alpha   90.00
_cell.angle_beta   90.00
_cell.angle_gamma   90.00
#
_symmetry.space_group_name_H-M   'P 1'
#
loop_
_entity.id
_entity.type
_entity.pdbx_description
1 polymer ?
#
loop_
_entity_poly.entity_id
_entity_poly.type
_entity_poly.pdbx_seq_one_letter_code
_entity_poly.pdbx_strand_id
1 'polypeptide(L)'
;LGGHLGRATGHYAVPSLLGWAIGDMLAALWLGLYTAGGAPVPVELIHDLVQTTIWDGYGFTGTGLTEEIEQRLWRRDVSTLLDVLTTLGAVRCAVSTDPDDRAKIIELSGRTDPDTTLVELTPIGLWAVNQSLRAQGLSAPAVGELAGGGIDAVCARLRDAAPDVLEAELAAWVAARDAEAAAVELGRFLGSAAEPWHRLFGLLALTYTGASGVAVAHRLRAADGLLAAAVTPWLVEQGALDPAAVPESELVLGLADHFAALHGLGYLIAELSGRRVSEQIDLVRRLGTANHPHRLALLDEIGSEHPDRTVARAARKLRLKLHTAATTG
;
A
#
# COMPACT_ATOMS: atom_id res chain seq x y z
N LEU A 1 31.47 43.65 -16.14
CA LEU A 1 32.71 43.63 -15.37
C LEU A 1 33.42 42.30 -15.64
N GLY A 2 34.43 42.31 -16.56
CA GLY A 2 35.22 41.14 -16.87
C GLY A 2 36.18 40.81 -15.75
N GLY A 3 36.04 39.70 -15.13
CA GLY A 3 36.97 39.12 -14.19
C GLY A 3 37.84 38.10 -14.90
N HIS A 4 39.15 38.34 -14.89
CA HIS A 4 40.18 37.47 -15.43
C HIS A 4 40.06 36.04 -14.90
N LEU A 5 39.73 35.10 -15.78
CA LEU A 5 40.00 33.67 -15.58
C LEU A 5 41.50 33.44 -15.82
N GLY A 6 42.24 33.35 -14.72
CA GLY A 6 43.64 32.98 -14.76
C GLY A 6 43.83 31.59 -15.36
N ARG A 7 44.68 31.48 -16.36
CA ARG A 7 45.20 30.20 -16.86
C ARG A 7 46.04 29.57 -15.74
N ALA A 8 45.46 28.61 -15.04
CA ALA A 8 46.17 27.68 -14.20
C ALA A 8 45.83 26.24 -14.67
N THR A 9 46.85 25.62 -15.21
CA THR A 9 47.09 24.16 -15.33
C THR A 9 45.88 23.24 -15.17
N GLY A 10 45.27 22.81 -16.27
CA GLY A 10 44.80 21.46 -16.60
C GLY A 10 43.79 20.70 -15.73
N HIS A 11 43.24 21.27 -14.66
CA HIS A 11 42.13 20.68 -13.97
C HIS A 11 40.93 21.65 -14.04
N TYR A 12 40.07 21.44 -15.01
CA TYR A 12 38.74 22.03 -14.96
C TYR A 12 38.06 21.46 -13.71
N ALA A 13 37.93 22.26 -12.66
CA ALA A 13 37.02 21.95 -11.57
C ALA A 13 35.62 21.94 -12.19
N VAL A 14 35.08 20.77 -12.39
CA VAL A 14 33.73 20.62 -12.91
C VAL A 14 32.77 21.14 -11.82
N PRO A 15 31.92 22.14 -12.12
CA PRO A 15 31.07 22.75 -11.11
C PRO A 15 30.15 21.70 -10.52
N SER A 16 30.05 21.68 -9.19
CA SER A 16 29.04 20.85 -8.50
C SER A 16 27.65 21.44 -8.71
N LEU A 17 26.68 20.61 -8.99
CA LEU A 17 25.27 20.98 -9.11
C LEU A 17 24.65 21.24 -7.75
N LEU A 18 25.24 20.73 -6.67
CA LEU A 18 24.78 20.95 -5.30
C LEU A 18 24.64 22.44 -4.94
N GLY A 19 25.45 23.31 -5.55
CA GLY A 19 25.43 24.74 -5.22
C GLY A 19 24.14 25.48 -5.64
N TRP A 20 23.39 24.97 -6.61
CA TRP A 20 22.20 25.64 -7.15
C TRP A 20 20.96 24.74 -7.32
N ALA A 21 21.14 23.43 -7.42
CA ALA A 21 20.03 22.48 -7.62
C ALA A 21 19.78 21.59 -6.38
N ILE A 22 20.46 21.84 -5.25
CA ILE A 22 20.36 20.98 -4.06
C ILE A 22 18.91 20.82 -3.57
N GLY A 23 18.10 21.87 -3.66
CA GLY A 23 16.69 21.84 -3.25
C GLY A 23 15.89 20.84 -4.09
N ASP A 24 16.07 20.85 -5.40
CA ASP A 24 15.35 19.98 -6.32
C ASP A 24 15.88 18.54 -6.27
N MET A 25 17.21 18.38 -6.13
CA MET A 25 17.82 17.08 -5.90
C MET A 25 17.30 16.43 -4.62
N LEU A 26 17.21 17.20 -3.53
CA LEU A 26 16.71 16.73 -2.26
C LEU A 26 15.21 16.40 -2.35
N ALA A 27 14.42 17.23 -3.03
CA ALA A 27 12.99 16.98 -3.23
C ALA A 27 12.74 15.69 -4.04
N ALA A 28 13.48 15.47 -5.12
CA ALA A 28 13.40 14.24 -5.92
C ALA A 28 13.79 13.01 -5.10
N LEU A 29 14.88 13.08 -4.35
CA LEU A 29 15.37 12.01 -3.50
C LEU A 29 14.34 11.68 -2.40
N TRP A 30 13.80 12.70 -1.71
CA TRP A 30 12.78 12.51 -0.70
C TRP A 30 11.52 11.86 -1.26
N LEU A 31 11.04 12.34 -2.41
CA LEU A 31 9.87 11.78 -3.04
C LEU A 31 10.09 10.31 -3.42
N GLY A 32 11.23 9.98 -4.03
CA GLY A 32 11.57 8.61 -4.42
C GLY A 32 11.65 7.66 -3.23
N LEU A 33 12.33 8.06 -2.15
CA LEU A 33 12.46 7.24 -0.95
C LEU A 33 11.14 7.14 -0.16
N TYR A 34 10.34 8.22 -0.14
CA TYR A 34 9.05 8.23 0.56
C TYR A 34 8.02 7.34 -0.15
N THR A 35 7.96 7.39 -1.49
CA THR A 35 7.04 6.56 -2.28
C THR A 35 7.39 5.08 -2.26
N ALA A 36 8.63 4.73 -1.90
CA ALA A 36 9.04 3.35 -1.67
C ALA A 36 8.47 2.73 -0.38
N GLY A 37 7.72 3.52 0.43
CA GLY A 37 7.03 3.00 1.61
C GLY A 37 7.95 2.43 2.69
N GLY A 38 9.21 2.88 2.77
CA GLY A 38 10.23 2.36 3.69
C GLY A 38 11.01 1.15 3.15
N ALA A 39 10.70 0.66 1.96
CA ALA A 39 11.52 -0.36 1.31
C ALA A 39 12.87 0.23 0.84
N PRO A 40 13.99 -0.53 0.91
CA PRO A 40 15.27 -0.10 0.38
C PRO A 40 15.20 0.14 -1.14
N VAL A 41 15.71 1.28 -1.60
CA VAL A 41 15.75 1.67 -3.01
C VAL A 41 17.18 1.56 -3.54
N PRO A 42 17.41 0.90 -4.69
CA PRO A 42 18.70 0.88 -5.32
C PRO A 42 19.22 2.30 -5.64
N VAL A 43 20.46 2.58 -5.32
CA VAL A 43 21.10 3.89 -5.58
C VAL A 43 21.08 4.24 -7.07
N GLU A 44 21.11 3.26 -7.95
CA GLU A 44 21.01 3.44 -9.41
C GLU A 44 19.68 4.11 -9.80
N LEU A 45 18.55 3.67 -9.21
CA LEU A 45 17.24 4.28 -9.46
C LEU A 45 17.16 5.71 -8.89
N ILE A 46 17.85 5.97 -7.79
CA ILE A 46 17.93 7.33 -7.22
C ILE A 46 18.73 8.25 -8.16
N HIS A 47 19.82 7.77 -8.71
CA HIS A 47 20.59 8.52 -9.71
C HIS A 47 19.73 8.90 -10.92
N ASP A 48 19.01 7.93 -11.48
CA ASP A 48 18.17 8.12 -12.65
C ASP A 48 16.98 9.05 -12.35
N LEU A 49 16.35 8.92 -11.18
CA LEU A 49 15.27 9.80 -10.75
C LEU A 49 15.72 11.25 -10.59
N VAL A 50 16.83 11.47 -9.88
CA VAL A 50 17.38 12.83 -9.65
C VAL A 50 17.79 13.44 -10.99
N GLN A 51 18.48 12.68 -11.85
CA GLN A 51 18.88 13.15 -13.18
C GLN A 51 17.66 13.59 -14.00
N THR A 52 16.63 12.75 -14.11
CA THR A 52 15.42 13.04 -14.89
C THR A 52 14.72 14.28 -14.36
N THR A 53 14.54 14.38 -13.04
CA THR A 53 13.85 15.52 -12.40
C THR A 53 14.57 16.85 -12.69
N ILE A 54 15.90 16.87 -12.60
CA ILE A 54 16.68 18.09 -12.86
C ILE A 54 16.71 18.40 -14.36
N TRP A 55 16.83 17.38 -15.22
CA TRP A 55 16.84 17.57 -16.67
C TRP A 55 15.54 18.19 -17.17
N ASP A 56 14.40 17.63 -16.73
CA ASP A 56 13.08 18.14 -17.08
C ASP A 56 12.82 19.53 -16.51
N GLY A 57 13.26 19.77 -15.27
CA GLY A 57 13.04 21.04 -14.57
C GLY A 57 13.81 22.22 -15.14
N TYR A 58 15.03 21.99 -15.64
CA TYR A 58 15.93 23.06 -16.12
C TYR A 58 16.12 23.10 -17.63
N GLY A 59 15.55 22.15 -18.38
CA GLY A 59 15.61 22.13 -19.83
C GLY A 59 17.05 22.06 -20.38
N PHE A 60 17.91 21.28 -19.75
CA PHE A 60 19.30 21.12 -20.19
C PHE A 60 19.39 20.46 -21.57
N THR A 61 19.22 21.26 -22.60
CA THR A 61 19.55 20.88 -23.96
C THR A 61 20.85 21.55 -24.36
N GLY A 62 21.94 20.77 -24.46
CA GLY A 62 23.16 21.25 -25.08
C GLY A 62 24.17 21.94 -24.16
N THR A 63 24.51 21.34 -23.02
CA THR A 63 25.58 21.80 -22.13
C THR A 63 26.96 21.72 -22.78
N GLY A 64 27.10 21.05 -23.94
CA GLY A 64 28.38 20.82 -24.61
C GLY A 64 29.27 19.80 -23.89
N LEU A 65 28.79 19.22 -22.80
CA LEU A 65 29.46 18.10 -22.12
C LEU A 65 29.08 16.79 -22.78
N THR A 66 29.95 15.81 -22.76
CA THR A 66 29.58 14.46 -23.18
C THR A 66 28.65 13.84 -22.11
N GLU A 67 27.70 13.03 -22.55
CA GLU A 67 26.76 12.31 -21.66
C GLU A 67 27.49 11.58 -20.52
N GLU A 68 28.65 10.98 -20.81
CA GLU A 68 29.49 10.31 -19.82
C GLU A 68 30.00 11.24 -18.72
N ILE A 69 30.39 12.46 -19.06
CA ILE A 69 30.84 13.46 -18.09
C ILE A 69 29.67 13.94 -17.25
N GLU A 70 28.54 14.20 -17.87
CA GLU A 70 27.30 14.59 -17.17
C GLU A 70 26.86 13.52 -16.17
N GLN A 71 26.80 12.26 -16.57
CA GLN A 71 26.46 11.16 -15.67
C GLN A 71 27.42 11.02 -14.49
N ARG A 72 28.73 11.18 -14.71
CA ARG A 72 29.72 11.16 -13.61
C ARG A 72 29.46 12.27 -12.58
N LEU A 73 29.12 13.46 -13.07
CA LEU A 73 28.84 14.60 -12.20
C LEU A 73 27.63 14.37 -11.32
N TRP A 74 26.52 13.93 -11.92
CA TRP A 74 25.29 13.62 -11.23
C TRP A 74 25.52 12.58 -10.14
N ARG A 75 26.17 11.47 -10.49
CA ARG A 75 26.45 10.39 -9.55
C ARG A 75 27.30 10.86 -8.37
N ARG A 76 28.34 11.63 -8.63
CA ARG A 76 29.19 12.20 -7.57
C ARG A 76 28.40 13.10 -6.64
N ASP A 77 27.58 13.96 -7.19
CA ASP A 77 26.82 14.94 -6.41
C ASP A 77 25.69 14.27 -5.60
N VAL A 78 24.99 13.28 -6.18
CA VAL A 78 24.00 12.46 -5.45
C VAL A 78 24.70 11.64 -4.35
N SER A 79 25.84 11.01 -4.64
CA SER A 79 26.60 10.27 -3.61
C SER A 79 27.03 11.19 -2.47
N THR A 80 27.51 12.40 -2.78
CA THR A 80 27.87 13.39 -1.77
C THR A 80 26.66 13.77 -0.89
N LEU A 81 25.49 13.94 -1.52
CA LEU A 81 24.25 14.23 -0.79
C LEU A 81 23.86 13.07 0.12
N LEU A 82 23.93 11.83 -0.37
CA LEU A 82 23.64 10.63 0.43
C LEU A 82 24.61 10.46 1.61
N ASP A 83 25.89 10.78 1.43
CA ASP A 83 26.88 10.76 2.52
C ASP A 83 26.53 11.77 3.63
N VAL A 84 26.12 12.98 3.24
CA VAL A 84 25.65 13.99 4.20
C VAL A 84 24.40 13.51 4.94
N LEU A 85 23.41 12.98 4.21
CA LEU A 85 22.17 12.51 4.79
C LEU A 85 22.38 11.28 5.71
N THR A 86 23.34 10.42 5.35
CA THR A 86 23.77 9.29 6.19
C THR A 86 24.41 9.79 7.49
N THR A 87 25.29 10.80 7.38
CA THR A 87 25.94 11.42 8.55
C THR A 87 24.91 12.08 9.48
N LEU A 88 23.85 12.68 8.91
CA LEU A 88 22.74 13.25 9.67
C LEU A 88 21.77 12.20 10.23
N GLY A 89 21.96 10.94 9.87
CA GLY A 89 21.08 9.86 10.27
C GLY A 89 19.72 9.86 9.58
N ALA A 90 19.56 10.59 8.47
CA ALA A 90 18.30 10.67 7.74
C ALA A 90 18.09 9.49 6.78
N VAL A 91 19.16 8.97 6.21
CA VAL A 91 19.14 7.77 5.38
C VAL A 91 20.14 6.72 5.89
N ARG A 92 19.92 5.48 5.52
CA ARG A 92 20.87 4.37 5.69
C ARG A 92 21.24 3.87 4.31
N CYS A 93 22.53 3.76 4.03
CA CYS A 93 23.06 3.17 2.83
C CYS A 93 23.76 1.84 3.18
N ALA A 94 23.43 0.77 2.49
CA ALA A 94 24.04 -0.54 2.68
C ALA A 94 24.26 -1.24 1.35
N VAL A 95 25.46 -1.79 1.13
CA VAL A 95 25.76 -2.58 -0.08
C VAL A 95 25.08 -3.94 0.06
N SER A 96 24.22 -4.30 -0.88
CA SER A 96 23.63 -5.64 -0.92
C SER A 96 24.63 -6.64 -1.51
N THR A 97 24.77 -7.77 -0.84
CA THR A 97 25.51 -8.94 -1.32
C THR A 97 24.60 -10.05 -1.83
N ASP A 98 23.29 -9.79 -1.85
CA ASP A 98 22.29 -10.75 -2.33
C ASP A 98 22.30 -10.79 -3.87
N PRO A 99 22.48 -11.98 -4.48
CA PRO A 99 22.43 -12.15 -5.93
C PRO A 99 21.08 -11.74 -6.54
N ASP A 100 19.97 -11.92 -5.81
CA ASP A 100 18.63 -11.60 -6.29
C ASP A 100 18.44 -10.08 -6.36
N ASP A 101 18.94 -9.33 -5.37
CA ASP A 101 18.97 -7.87 -5.43
C ASP A 101 19.77 -7.38 -6.64
N ARG A 102 20.96 -7.95 -6.86
CA ARG A 102 21.81 -7.60 -8.02
C ARG A 102 21.08 -7.86 -9.34
N ALA A 103 20.43 -9.01 -9.48
CA ALA A 103 19.67 -9.36 -10.68
C ALA A 103 18.53 -8.36 -10.93
N LYS A 104 17.80 -8.01 -9.90
CA LYS A 104 16.71 -7.04 -9.96
C LYS A 104 17.23 -5.62 -10.30
N ILE A 105 18.36 -5.21 -9.74
CA ILE A 105 18.96 -3.90 -10.05
C ILE A 105 19.40 -3.84 -11.51
N ILE A 106 19.99 -4.92 -12.06
CA ILE A 106 20.35 -5.04 -13.48
C ILE A 106 19.10 -4.89 -14.35
N GLU A 107 18.01 -5.59 -14.02
CA GLU A 107 16.76 -5.53 -14.75
C GLU A 107 16.17 -4.13 -14.76
N LEU A 108 16.13 -3.46 -13.60
CA LEU A 108 15.51 -2.15 -13.44
C LEU A 108 16.36 -1.01 -14.03
N SER A 109 17.68 -1.07 -13.89
CA SER A 109 18.58 0.01 -14.33
C SER A 109 19.10 -0.18 -15.76
N GLY A 110 18.98 -1.38 -16.33
CA GLY A 110 19.56 -1.75 -17.62
C GLY A 110 21.10 -1.79 -17.65
N ARG A 111 21.79 -1.71 -16.49
CA ARG A 111 23.24 -1.65 -16.38
C ARG A 111 23.82 -3.06 -16.21
N THR A 112 24.94 -3.33 -16.85
CA THR A 112 25.61 -4.65 -16.76
C THR A 112 26.40 -4.83 -15.46
N ASP A 113 26.87 -3.75 -14.87
CA ASP A 113 27.61 -3.73 -13.59
C ASP A 113 27.10 -2.57 -12.71
N PRO A 114 25.92 -2.72 -12.09
CA PRO A 114 25.33 -1.67 -11.27
C PRO A 114 25.98 -1.59 -9.89
N ASP A 115 25.90 -0.42 -9.28
CA ASP A 115 26.12 -0.26 -7.84
C ASP A 115 24.98 -0.94 -7.08
N THR A 116 25.30 -1.90 -6.21
CA THR A 116 24.32 -2.64 -5.42
C THR A 116 23.99 -1.97 -4.07
N THR A 117 24.37 -0.73 -3.89
CA THR A 117 24.00 0.04 -2.70
C THR A 117 22.49 0.27 -2.67
N LEU A 118 21.88 -0.10 -1.55
CA LEU A 118 20.48 0.15 -1.22
C LEU A 118 20.39 1.31 -0.24
N VAL A 119 19.45 2.21 -0.48
CA VAL A 119 19.22 3.41 0.32
C VAL A 119 17.81 3.34 0.91
N GLU A 120 17.67 3.57 2.20
CA GLU A 120 16.38 3.63 2.86
C GLU A 120 16.29 4.82 3.81
N LEU A 121 15.06 5.30 4.05
CA LEU A 121 14.81 6.31 5.07
C LEU A 121 14.93 5.70 6.47
N THR A 122 15.65 6.37 7.35
CA THR A 122 15.56 6.08 8.78
C THR A 122 14.28 6.70 9.37
N PRO A 123 13.88 6.35 10.60
CA PRO A 123 12.76 7.02 11.26
C PRO A 123 12.90 8.55 11.33
N ILE A 124 14.14 9.06 11.50
CA ILE A 124 14.43 10.51 11.49
C ILE A 124 14.23 11.08 10.08
N GLY A 125 14.72 10.39 9.06
CA GLY A 125 14.55 10.78 7.66
C GLY A 125 13.09 10.81 7.26
N LEU A 126 12.34 9.77 7.61
CA LEU A 126 10.90 9.68 7.35
C LEU A 126 10.15 10.85 8.00
N TRP A 127 10.46 11.17 9.27
CA TRP A 127 9.90 12.33 9.95
C TRP A 127 10.25 13.64 9.24
N ALA A 128 11.51 13.83 8.84
CA ALA A 128 11.96 15.06 8.17
C ALA A 128 11.28 15.26 6.81
N VAL A 129 11.16 14.18 6.00
CA VAL A 129 10.42 14.20 4.73
C VAL A 129 8.96 14.56 4.96
N ASN A 130 8.31 13.92 5.91
CA ASN A 130 6.92 14.18 6.26
C ASN A 130 6.69 15.65 6.62
N GLN A 131 7.57 16.23 7.48
CA GLN A 131 7.50 17.66 7.83
C GLN A 131 7.70 18.57 6.61
N SER A 132 8.64 18.22 5.72
CA SER A 132 8.89 18.99 4.50
C SER A 132 7.69 18.98 3.56
N LEU A 133 7.05 17.83 3.35
CA LEU A 133 5.87 17.69 2.50
C LEU A 133 4.69 18.50 3.06
N ARG A 134 4.46 18.42 4.37
CA ARG A 134 3.43 19.21 5.06
C ARG A 134 3.66 20.71 4.97
N ALA A 135 4.90 21.16 5.12
CA ALA A 135 5.26 22.57 4.97
C ALA A 135 4.96 23.11 3.55
N GLN A 136 4.95 22.21 2.55
CA GLN A 136 4.57 22.52 1.17
C GLN A 136 3.03 22.38 0.93
N GLY A 137 2.24 22.10 1.96
CA GLY A 137 0.79 21.92 1.87
C GLY A 137 0.35 20.57 1.31
N LEU A 138 1.27 19.60 1.20
CA LEU A 138 0.97 18.25 0.75
C LEU A 138 0.45 17.39 1.90
N SER A 139 -0.48 16.49 1.58
CA SER A 139 -0.96 15.50 2.55
C SER A 139 0.10 14.42 2.71
N ALA A 140 0.77 14.40 3.84
CA ALA A 140 1.78 13.41 4.19
C ALA A 140 1.45 12.87 5.60
N PRO A 141 0.46 11.95 5.72
CA PRO A 141 0.15 11.33 7.01
C PRO A 141 1.35 10.48 7.47
N ALA A 142 1.71 10.61 8.74
CA ALA A 142 2.65 9.70 9.36
C ALA A 142 1.88 8.54 10.00
N VAL A 143 2.42 7.32 9.88
CA VAL A 143 1.84 6.16 10.57
C VAL A 143 1.75 6.43 12.07
N GLY A 144 0.56 6.22 12.64
CA GLY A 144 0.26 6.46 14.04
C GLY A 144 -0.33 7.85 14.34
N GLU A 145 -0.48 8.74 13.37
CA GLU A 145 -1.16 10.03 13.60
C GLU A 145 -2.63 9.88 14.01
N LEU A 146 -3.25 8.83 13.50
CA LEU A 146 -4.64 8.54 13.81
C LEU A 146 -4.78 7.76 15.13
N ALA A 147 -3.68 7.33 15.75
CA ALA A 147 -3.68 6.47 16.91
C ALA A 147 -4.43 7.07 18.12
N GLY A 148 -4.48 8.39 18.28
CA GLY A 148 -5.23 9.06 19.34
C GLY A 148 -6.74 9.21 19.08
N GLY A 149 -7.21 8.96 17.86
CA GLY A 149 -8.61 9.14 17.46
C GLY A 149 -9.52 7.96 17.83
N GLY A 150 -10.85 8.16 17.83
CA GLY A 150 -11.81 7.07 17.90
C GLY A 150 -11.83 6.26 16.60
N ILE A 151 -12.18 4.99 16.70
CA ILE A 151 -12.11 4.05 15.56
C ILE A 151 -12.97 4.48 14.36
N ASP A 152 -14.12 5.12 14.58
CA ASP A 152 -14.96 5.63 13.50
C ASP A 152 -14.25 6.69 12.65
N ALA A 153 -13.54 7.61 13.31
CA ALA A 153 -12.77 8.66 12.63
C ALA A 153 -11.57 8.08 11.87
N VAL A 154 -10.90 7.07 12.45
CA VAL A 154 -9.79 6.35 11.80
C VAL A 154 -10.30 5.62 10.57
N CYS A 155 -11.39 4.88 10.69
CA CYS A 155 -12.04 4.17 9.60
C CYS A 155 -12.40 5.10 8.44
N ALA A 156 -13.02 6.25 8.73
CA ALA A 156 -13.40 7.22 7.71
C ALA A 156 -12.18 7.81 6.96
N ARG A 157 -11.05 8.00 7.65
CA ARG A 157 -9.81 8.53 7.06
C ARG A 157 -9.05 7.52 6.23
N LEU A 158 -9.16 6.23 6.55
CA LEU A 158 -8.41 5.15 5.92
C LEU A 158 -9.17 4.44 4.80
N ARG A 159 -10.38 4.88 4.48
CA ARG A 159 -11.23 4.21 3.47
C ARG A 159 -10.52 4.04 2.12
N ASP A 160 -9.82 5.08 1.67
CA ASP A 160 -9.15 5.10 0.38
C ASP A 160 -7.61 4.97 0.53
N ALA A 161 -7.13 4.53 1.70
CA ALA A 161 -5.72 4.31 1.95
C ALA A 161 -5.22 3.05 1.25
N ALA A 162 -3.94 3.05 0.86
CA ALA A 162 -3.29 1.83 0.38
C ALA A 162 -3.27 0.76 1.49
N PRO A 163 -3.34 -0.55 1.15
CA PRO A 163 -3.44 -1.63 2.13
C PRO A 163 -2.36 -1.63 3.21
N ASP A 164 -1.12 -1.36 2.83
CA ASP A 164 0.03 -1.28 3.74
C ASP A 164 -0.09 -0.11 4.73
N VAL A 165 -0.58 1.04 4.29
CA VAL A 165 -0.86 2.20 5.15
C VAL A 165 -2.01 1.89 6.10
N LEU A 166 -3.07 1.25 5.59
CA LEU A 166 -4.22 0.81 6.39
C LEU A 166 -3.78 -0.11 7.54
N GLU A 167 -3.02 -1.15 7.22
CA GLU A 167 -2.52 -2.11 8.21
C GLU A 167 -1.61 -1.44 9.24
N ALA A 168 -0.68 -0.60 8.82
CA ALA A 168 0.23 0.10 9.70
C ALA A 168 -0.50 1.05 10.68
N GLU A 169 -1.49 1.80 10.20
CA GLU A 169 -2.30 2.69 11.03
C GLU A 169 -3.19 1.93 12.02
N LEU A 170 -3.79 0.81 11.60
CA LEU A 170 -4.58 -0.03 12.50
C LEU A 170 -3.72 -0.65 13.60
N ALA A 171 -2.53 -1.15 13.24
CA ALA A 171 -1.58 -1.67 14.20
C ALA A 171 -1.14 -0.59 15.21
N ALA A 172 -0.84 0.62 14.73
CA ALA A 172 -0.46 1.76 15.57
C ALA A 172 -1.61 2.21 16.48
N TRP A 173 -2.85 2.20 15.96
CA TRP A 173 -4.03 2.54 16.75
C TRP A 173 -4.26 1.55 17.90
N VAL A 174 -4.10 0.25 17.66
CA VAL A 174 -4.18 -0.77 18.71
C VAL A 174 -3.02 -0.65 19.69
N ALA A 175 -1.78 -0.47 19.19
CA ALA A 175 -0.58 -0.37 20.03
C ALA A 175 -0.59 0.84 20.98
N ALA A 176 -1.34 1.90 20.65
CA ALA A 176 -1.50 3.08 21.50
C ALA A 176 -2.49 2.87 22.67
N ARG A 177 -3.09 1.68 22.78
CA ARG A 177 -4.15 1.33 23.77
C ARG A 177 -3.80 0.04 24.50
N ASP A 178 -4.50 -0.18 25.62
CA ASP A 178 -4.61 -1.52 26.17
C ASP A 178 -5.38 -2.44 25.23
N ALA A 179 -4.88 -3.66 25.01
CA ALA A 179 -5.44 -4.58 24.01
C ALA A 179 -6.91 -4.98 24.31
N GLU A 180 -7.27 -5.09 25.58
CA GLU A 180 -8.66 -5.40 25.98
C GLU A 180 -9.56 -4.19 25.73
N ALA A 181 -9.11 -2.99 26.07
CA ALA A 181 -9.83 -1.75 25.81
C ALA A 181 -10.04 -1.53 24.30
N ALA A 182 -9.00 -1.75 23.48
CA ALA A 182 -9.07 -1.68 22.03
C ALA A 182 -10.08 -2.70 21.47
N ALA A 183 -10.02 -3.96 21.92
CA ALA A 183 -10.95 -5.00 21.51
C ALA A 183 -12.40 -4.68 21.86
N VAL A 184 -12.64 -4.10 23.03
CA VAL A 184 -14.00 -3.67 23.45
C VAL A 184 -14.50 -2.52 22.58
N GLU A 185 -13.67 -1.54 22.26
CA GLU A 185 -14.02 -0.42 21.36
C GLU A 185 -14.34 -0.95 19.95
N LEU A 186 -13.50 -1.83 19.40
CA LEU A 186 -13.73 -2.50 18.12
C LEU A 186 -15.01 -3.35 18.11
N GLY A 187 -15.31 -4.03 19.22
CA GLY A 187 -16.54 -4.79 19.36
C GLY A 187 -17.80 -3.92 19.27
N ARG A 188 -17.78 -2.72 19.86
CA ARG A 188 -18.88 -1.75 19.73
C ARG A 188 -18.99 -1.21 18.30
N PHE A 189 -17.85 -0.86 17.68
CA PHE A 189 -17.80 -0.42 16.29
C PHE A 189 -18.38 -1.47 15.35
N LEU A 190 -17.96 -2.73 15.46
CA LEU A 190 -18.49 -3.84 14.68
C LEU A 190 -19.98 -4.07 14.91
N GLY A 191 -20.44 -3.96 16.16
CA GLY A 191 -21.86 -4.09 16.52
C GLY A 191 -22.76 -3.02 15.90
N SER A 192 -22.21 -1.85 15.57
CA SER A 192 -22.91 -0.76 14.87
C SER A 192 -22.68 -0.73 13.36
N ALA A 193 -21.81 -1.60 12.82
CA ALA A 193 -21.35 -1.58 11.43
C ALA A 193 -22.44 -2.06 10.45
N ALA A 194 -23.17 -1.12 9.85
CA ALA A 194 -24.17 -1.40 8.82
C ALA A 194 -23.51 -1.83 7.49
N GLU A 195 -22.44 -1.16 7.10
CA GLU A 195 -21.77 -1.37 5.82
C GLU A 195 -20.74 -2.51 5.88
N PRO A 196 -20.61 -3.34 4.82
CA PRO A 196 -19.67 -4.44 4.78
C PRO A 196 -18.21 -3.99 5.01
N TRP A 197 -17.79 -2.86 4.42
CA TRP A 197 -16.43 -2.37 4.57
C TRP A 197 -16.08 -1.94 6.00
N HIS A 198 -17.05 -1.47 6.80
CA HIS A 198 -16.85 -1.22 8.23
C HIS A 198 -16.56 -2.51 8.99
N ARG A 199 -17.27 -3.60 8.63
CA ARG A 199 -17.04 -4.92 9.25
C ARG A 199 -15.66 -5.45 8.89
N LEU A 200 -15.27 -5.37 7.61
CA LEU A 200 -13.92 -5.75 7.17
C LEU A 200 -12.85 -4.96 7.92
N PHE A 201 -12.99 -3.63 7.98
CA PHE A 201 -12.07 -2.75 8.68
C PHE A 201 -11.94 -3.10 10.17
N GLY A 202 -13.05 -3.27 10.85
CA GLY A 202 -13.05 -3.63 12.27
C GLY A 202 -12.43 -5.00 12.54
N LEU A 203 -12.64 -5.99 11.66
CA LEU A 203 -12.02 -7.31 11.77
C LEU A 203 -10.52 -7.27 11.52
N LEU A 204 -10.05 -6.49 10.55
CA LEU A 204 -8.62 -6.25 10.33
C LEU A 204 -7.96 -5.63 11.58
N ALA A 205 -8.59 -4.59 12.16
CA ALA A 205 -8.09 -3.99 13.39
C ALA A 205 -8.09 -4.97 14.57
N LEU A 206 -9.10 -5.82 14.66
CA LEU A 206 -9.24 -6.81 15.74
C LEU A 206 -8.11 -7.85 15.74
N THR A 207 -7.49 -8.11 14.57
CA THR A 207 -6.33 -9.01 14.43
C THR A 207 -5.16 -8.58 15.33
N TYR A 208 -4.97 -7.28 15.52
CA TYR A 208 -3.86 -6.74 16.32
C TYR A 208 -4.11 -6.79 17.83
N THR A 209 -5.31 -7.15 18.28
CA THR A 209 -5.64 -7.25 19.71
C THR A 209 -5.45 -8.64 20.30
N GLY A 210 -5.03 -9.62 19.49
CA GLY A 210 -4.73 -10.99 19.92
C GLY A 210 -5.90 -11.71 20.60
N ALA A 211 -5.66 -12.33 21.75
CA ALA A 211 -6.67 -13.13 22.47
C ALA A 211 -7.90 -12.32 22.89
N SER A 212 -7.76 -11.03 23.19
CA SER A 212 -8.87 -10.15 23.54
C SER A 212 -9.84 -9.96 22.35
N GLY A 213 -9.27 -9.85 21.13
CA GLY A 213 -10.04 -9.79 19.90
C GLY A 213 -10.82 -11.08 19.63
N VAL A 214 -10.18 -12.23 19.81
CA VAL A 214 -10.84 -13.54 19.66
C VAL A 214 -12.02 -13.65 20.63
N ALA A 215 -11.87 -13.24 21.89
CA ALA A 215 -12.95 -13.26 22.87
C ALA A 215 -14.11 -12.33 22.48
N VAL A 216 -13.82 -11.16 21.91
CA VAL A 216 -14.85 -10.24 21.38
C VAL A 216 -15.55 -10.87 20.18
N ALA A 217 -14.79 -11.44 19.23
CA ALA A 217 -15.33 -12.06 18.03
C ALA A 217 -16.29 -13.21 18.35
N HIS A 218 -15.98 -14.06 19.33
CA HIS A 218 -16.90 -15.10 19.80
C HIS A 218 -18.23 -14.53 20.32
N ARG A 219 -18.18 -13.41 21.04
CA ARG A 219 -19.42 -12.74 21.50
C ARG A 219 -20.23 -12.17 20.34
N LEU A 220 -19.57 -11.56 19.35
CA LEU A 220 -20.23 -11.03 18.16
C LEU A 220 -20.82 -12.14 17.29
N ARG A 221 -20.17 -13.30 17.19
CA ARG A 221 -20.68 -14.46 16.48
C ARG A 221 -21.94 -15.03 17.12
N ALA A 222 -22.10 -14.87 18.43
CA ALA A 222 -23.32 -15.32 19.14
C ALA A 222 -24.57 -14.47 18.79
N ALA A 223 -24.40 -13.30 18.17
CA ALA A 223 -25.48 -12.54 17.57
C ALA A 223 -25.84 -13.15 16.21
N ASP A 224 -27.09 -13.06 15.81
CA ASP A 224 -27.54 -13.54 14.49
C ASP A 224 -27.24 -12.50 13.39
N GLY A 225 -27.21 -12.94 12.13
CA GLY A 225 -27.20 -12.09 10.96
C GLY A 225 -25.85 -11.91 10.30
N LEU A 226 -25.69 -10.79 9.57
CA LEU A 226 -24.53 -10.54 8.73
C LEU A 226 -23.24 -10.37 9.54
N LEU A 227 -23.31 -9.77 10.72
CA LEU A 227 -22.14 -9.60 11.57
C LEU A 227 -21.58 -10.95 12.04
N ALA A 228 -22.45 -11.86 12.49
CA ALA A 228 -22.05 -13.20 12.90
C ALA A 228 -21.38 -13.94 11.73
N ALA A 229 -21.97 -13.84 10.54
CA ALA A 229 -21.41 -14.43 9.32
C ALA A 229 -20.06 -13.82 8.90
N ALA A 230 -19.89 -12.50 9.03
CA ALA A 230 -18.61 -11.82 8.73
C ALA A 230 -17.49 -12.20 9.70
N VAL A 231 -17.82 -12.37 11.00
CA VAL A 231 -16.87 -12.73 12.05
C VAL A 231 -16.40 -14.20 11.95
N THR A 232 -17.25 -15.07 11.44
CA THR A 232 -16.97 -16.53 11.41
C THR A 232 -15.75 -16.92 10.59
N PRO A 233 -15.55 -16.46 9.33
CA PRO A 233 -14.32 -16.74 8.59
C PRO A 233 -13.07 -16.20 9.31
N TRP A 234 -13.16 -15.02 9.91
CA TRP A 234 -12.06 -14.44 10.66
C TRP A 234 -11.65 -15.31 11.86
N LEU A 235 -12.62 -15.84 12.63
CA LEU A 235 -12.34 -16.79 13.72
C LEU A 235 -11.68 -18.07 13.23
N VAL A 236 -12.07 -18.57 12.06
CA VAL A 236 -11.43 -19.72 11.42
C VAL A 236 -9.97 -19.39 11.05
N GLU A 237 -9.72 -18.24 10.45
CA GLU A 237 -8.36 -17.77 10.09
C GLU A 237 -7.46 -17.58 11.31
N GLN A 238 -8.03 -17.12 12.44
CA GLN A 238 -7.30 -17.01 13.71
C GLN A 238 -7.08 -18.37 14.40
N GLY A 239 -7.56 -19.47 13.82
CA GLY A 239 -7.47 -20.81 14.43
C GLY A 239 -8.35 -20.96 15.70
N ALA A 240 -9.26 -20.02 15.95
CA ALA A 240 -10.13 -20.00 17.11
C ALA A 240 -11.47 -20.75 16.89
N LEU A 241 -11.70 -21.22 15.67
CA LEU A 241 -12.91 -21.97 15.30
C LEU A 241 -12.53 -23.06 14.28
N ASP A 242 -12.97 -24.29 14.51
CA ASP A 242 -12.81 -25.37 13.53
C ASP A 242 -13.73 -25.15 12.33
N PRO A 243 -13.19 -25.01 11.11
CA PRO A 243 -14.02 -24.86 9.91
C PRO A 243 -15.00 -26.00 9.68
N ALA A 244 -14.65 -27.23 10.13
CA ALA A 244 -15.55 -28.39 10.02
C ALA A 244 -16.78 -28.30 10.90
N ALA A 245 -16.75 -27.47 11.95
CA ALA A 245 -17.88 -27.22 12.86
C ALA A 245 -18.80 -26.08 12.38
N VAL A 246 -18.47 -25.41 11.27
CA VAL A 246 -19.23 -24.26 10.75
C VAL A 246 -20.13 -24.68 9.61
N PRO A 247 -21.43 -24.33 9.62
CA PRO A 247 -22.31 -24.55 8.47
C PRO A 247 -21.77 -23.85 7.21
N GLU A 248 -21.80 -24.56 6.07
CA GLU A 248 -21.33 -24.00 4.80
C GLU A 248 -22.07 -22.71 4.43
N SER A 249 -23.36 -22.61 4.75
CA SER A 249 -24.16 -21.41 4.49
C SER A 249 -23.65 -20.18 5.25
N GLU A 250 -23.14 -20.36 6.47
CA GLU A 250 -22.55 -19.29 7.29
C GLU A 250 -21.22 -18.82 6.68
N LEU A 251 -20.35 -19.76 6.28
CA LEU A 251 -19.08 -19.44 5.59
C LEU A 251 -19.33 -18.73 4.26
N VAL A 252 -20.31 -19.16 3.49
CA VAL A 252 -20.67 -18.53 2.21
C VAL A 252 -21.25 -17.14 2.42
N LEU A 253 -22.03 -16.92 3.47
CA LEU A 253 -22.56 -15.60 3.79
C LEU A 253 -21.44 -14.63 4.24
N GLY A 254 -20.51 -15.09 5.07
CA GLY A 254 -19.33 -14.31 5.48
C GLY A 254 -18.40 -13.99 4.30
N LEU A 255 -18.21 -14.94 3.39
CA LEU A 255 -17.49 -14.73 2.14
C LEU A 255 -18.17 -13.65 1.28
N ALA A 256 -19.50 -13.68 1.18
CA ALA A 256 -20.26 -12.68 0.42
C ALA A 256 -20.15 -11.28 1.07
N ASP A 257 -20.11 -11.18 2.39
CA ASP A 257 -19.90 -9.94 3.10
C ASP A 257 -18.49 -9.36 2.86
N HIS A 258 -17.46 -10.21 2.88
CA HIS A 258 -16.10 -9.83 2.54
C HIS A 258 -16.00 -9.27 1.10
N PHE A 259 -16.57 -9.97 0.12
CA PHE A 259 -16.58 -9.48 -1.26
C PHE A 259 -17.44 -8.22 -1.44
N ALA A 260 -18.51 -8.04 -0.63
CA ALA A 260 -19.27 -6.81 -0.63
C ALA A 260 -18.47 -5.62 -0.07
N ALA A 261 -17.60 -5.86 0.91
CA ALA A 261 -16.65 -4.85 1.37
C ALA A 261 -15.67 -4.45 0.27
N LEU A 262 -15.07 -5.44 -0.43
CA LEU A 262 -14.14 -5.20 -1.53
C LEU A 262 -14.81 -4.48 -2.72
N HIS A 263 -16.07 -4.82 -3.02
CA HIS A 263 -16.90 -4.10 -4.00
C HIS A 263 -17.03 -2.62 -3.63
N GLY A 264 -17.38 -2.33 -2.38
CA GLY A 264 -17.52 -0.96 -1.88
C GLY A 264 -16.21 -0.15 -1.88
N LEU A 265 -15.07 -0.83 -1.92
CA LEU A 265 -13.71 -0.25 -1.97
C LEU A 265 -13.10 -0.27 -3.39
N GLY A 266 -13.75 -0.86 -4.40
CA GLY A 266 -13.23 -0.98 -5.77
C GLY A 266 -12.17 -2.05 -5.99
N TYR A 267 -12.00 -3.00 -5.05
CA TYR A 267 -10.98 -4.06 -5.12
C TYR A 267 -11.52 -5.44 -5.52
N LEU A 268 -12.84 -5.59 -5.73
CA LEU A 268 -13.48 -6.88 -6.01
C LEU A 268 -12.84 -7.61 -7.19
N ILE A 269 -12.69 -6.94 -8.31
CA ILE A 269 -12.17 -7.57 -9.55
C ILE A 269 -10.69 -7.92 -9.41
N ALA A 270 -9.90 -7.06 -8.79
CA ALA A 270 -8.47 -7.31 -8.54
C ALA A 270 -8.27 -8.56 -7.66
N GLU A 271 -9.00 -8.66 -6.55
CA GLU A 271 -8.94 -9.79 -5.64
C GLU A 271 -9.38 -11.12 -6.32
N LEU A 272 -10.46 -11.08 -7.11
CA LEU A 272 -10.90 -12.25 -7.85
C LEU A 272 -9.88 -12.70 -8.88
N SER A 273 -9.33 -11.76 -9.65
CA SER A 273 -8.41 -12.02 -10.77
C SER A 273 -7.08 -12.63 -10.34
N GLY A 274 -6.68 -12.46 -9.07
CA GLY A 274 -5.50 -13.09 -8.49
C GLY A 274 -5.60 -14.62 -8.33
N ARG A 275 -6.78 -15.21 -8.53
CA ARG A 275 -7.06 -16.66 -8.34
C ARG A 275 -7.15 -17.38 -9.67
N ARG A 276 -7.05 -18.72 -9.65
CA ARG A 276 -7.25 -19.53 -10.86
C ARG A 276 -8.69 -19.43 -11.35
N VAL A 277 -8.92 -19.43 -12.67
CA VAL A 277 -10.26 -19.28 -13.30
C VAL A 277 -11.30 -20.27 -12.76
N SER A 278 -10.90 -21.52 -12.49
CA SER A 278 -11.80 -22.53 -11.87
C SER A 278 -12.27 -22.10 -10.48
N GLU A 279 -11.37 -21.56 -9.66
CA GLU A 279 -11.68 -21.07 -8.32
C GLU A 279 -12.56 -19.83 -8.36
N GLN A 280 -12.29 -18.93 -9.31
CA GLN A 280 -13.14 -17.75 -9.53
C GLN A 280 -14.58 -18.15 -9.88
N ILE A 281 -14.77 -19.14 -10.76
CA ILE A 281 -16.09 -19.65 -11.13
C ILE A 281 -16.81 -20.28 -9.93
N ASP A 282 -16.09 -21.03 -9.09
CA ASP A 282 -16.67 -21.64 -7.90
C ASP A 282 -17.04 -20.57 -6.86
N LEU A 283 -16.23 -19.52 -6.69
CA LEU A 283 -16.59 -18.36 -5.86
C LEU A 283 -17.85 -17.66 -6.37
N VAL A 284 -17.95 -17.40 -7.68
CA VAL A 284 -19.16 -16.82 -8.31
C VAL A 284 -20.40 -17.68 -8.01
N ARG A 285 -20.30 -19.01 -8.10
CA ARG A 285 -21.41 -19.91 -7.76
C ARG A 285 -21.81 -19.81 -6.29
N ARG A 286 -20.84 -19.82 -5.37
CA ARG A 286 -21.07 -19.66 -3.94
C ARG A 286 -21.72 -18.32 -3.62
N LEU A 287 -21.22 -17.22 -4.17
CA LEU A 287 -21.83 -15.89 -4.04
C LEU A 287 -23.29 -15.88 -4.48
N GLY A 288 -23.63 -16.64 -5.54
CA GLY A 288 -25.01 -16.80 -5.99
C GLY A 288 -25.93 -17.53 -5.04
N THR A 289 -25.40 -18.37 -4.14
CA THR A 289 -26.20 -19.06 -3.11
C THR A 289 -26.32 -18.26 -1.80
N ALA A 290 -25.46 -17.25 -1.59
CA ALA A 290 -25.47 -16.44 -0.41
C ALA A 290 -26.79 -15.61 -0.31
N ASN A 291 -27.42 -15.62 0.85
CA ASN A 291 -28.56 -14.73 1.13
C ASN A 291 -28.04 -13.37 1.62
N HIS A 292 -27.26 -12.69 0.77
CA HIS A 292 -26.61 -11.42 1.08
C HIS A 292 -27.28 -10.25 0.34
N PRO A 293 -27.49 -9.07 0.98
CA PRO A 293 -28.12 -7.91 0.31
C PRO A 293 -27.40 -7.46 -0.96
N HIS A 294 -26.05 -7.46 -0.97
CA HIS A 294 -25.24 -7.03 -2.11
C HIS A 294 -25.03 -8.12 -3.18
N ARG A 295 -25.60 -9.31 -3.01
CA ARG A 295 -25.38 -10.45 -3.95
C ARG A 295 -25.54 -10.09 -5.42
N LEU A 296 -26.60 -9.37 -5.77
CA LEU A 296 -26.88 -8.99 -7.16
C LEU A 296 -25.88 -7.95 -7.68
N ALA A 297 -25.47 -6.99 -6.86
CA ALA A 297 -24.47 -5.99 -7.21
C ALA A 297 -23.11 -6.64 -7.47
N LEU A 298 -22.69 -7.58 -6.62
CA LEU A 298 -21.45 -8.36 -6.84
C LEU A 298 -21.44 -9.10 -8.16
N LEU A 299 -22.53 -9.81 -8.46
CA LEU A 299 -22.66 -10.56 -9.72
C LEU A 299 -22.72 -9.63 -10.95
N ASP A 300 -23.24 -8.42 -10.79
CA ASP A 300 -23.32 -7.43 -11.84
C ASP A 300 -21.94 -6.87 -12.18
N GLU A 301 -21.17 -6.43 -11.19
CA GLU A 301 -19.79 -5.95 -11.38
C GLU A 301 -18.90 -7.04 -11.97
N ILE A 302 -18.92 -8.26 -11.42
CA ILE A 302 -18.14 -9.39 -11.98
C ILE A 302 -18.57 -9.67 -13.43
N GLY A 303 -19.85 -9.59 -13.71
CA GLY A 303 -20.39 -9.82 -15.05
C GLY A 303 -20.02 -8.75 -16.09
N SER A 304 -19.84 -7.50 -15.65
CA SER A 304 -19.51 -6.36 -16.53
C SER A 304 -18.01 -6.11 -16.66
N GLU A 305 -17.24 -6.26 -15.58
CA GLU A 305 -15.88 -5.74 -15.49
C GLU A 305 -14.79 -6.82 -15.46
N HIS A 306 -15.17 -8.08 -15.19
CA HIS A 306 -14.16 -9.13 -15.10
C HIS A 306 -13.46 -9.40 -16.44
N PRO A 307 -12.09 -9.42 -16.49
CA PRO A 307 -11.33 -9.57 -17.73
C PRO A 307 -11.50 -10.96 -18.38
N ASP A 308 -11.67 -12.03 -17.58
CA ASP A 308 -11.93 -13.36 -18.10
C ASP A 308 -13.41 -13.52 -18.52
N ARG A 309 -13.63 -13.76 -19.82
CA ARG A 309 -14.96 -13.89 -20.40
C ARG A 309 -15.78 -15.06 -19.84
N THR A 310 -15.12 -16.11 -19.36
CA THR A 310 -15.78 -17.31 -18.81
C THR A 310 -16.35 -16.99 -17.43
N VAL A 311 -15.58 -16.30 -16.59
CA VAL A 311 -16.01 -15.84 -15.27
C VAL A 311 -17.13 -14.82 -15.41
N ALA A 312 -16.95 -13.80 -16.27
CA ALA A 312 -17.97 -12.78 -16.54
C ALA A 312 -19.30 -13.42 -17.03
N ARG A 313 -19.22 -14.42 -17.94
CA ARG A 313 -20.41 -15.16 -18.40
C ARG A 313 -21.10 -15.93 -17.28
N ALA A 314 -20.32 -16.58 -16.40
CA ALA A 314 -20.87 -17.31 -15.26
C ALA A 314 -21.67 -16.39 -14.34
N ALA A 315 -21.12 -15.21 -14.00
CA ALA A 315 -21.76 -14.20 -13.17
C ALA A 315 -23.07 -13.68 -13.80
N ARG A 316 -23.03 -13.27 -15.08
CA ARG A 316 -24.22 -12.82 -15.81
C ARG A 316 -25.34 -13.88 -15.86
N LYS A 317 -24.98 -15.13 -16.14
CA LYS A 317 -25.95 -16.24 -16.18
C LYS A 317 -26.62 -16.43 -14.82
N LEU A 318 -25.84 -16.38 -13.74
CA LEU A 318 -26.33 -16.57 -12.39
C LEU A 318 -27.22 -15.39 -11.95
N ARG A 319 -26.80 -14.16 -12.23
CA ARG A 319 -27.60 -12.94 -11.99
C ARG A 319 -28.98 -13.01 -12.68
N LEU A 320 -29.00 -13.40 -13.96
CA LEU A 320 -30.25 -13.52 -14.72
C LEU A 320 -31.19 -14.57 -14.07
N LYS A 321 -30.66 -15.74 -13.69
CA LYS A 321 -31.41 -16.78 -13.02
C LYS A 321 -32.04 -16.29 -11.71
N LEU A 322 -31.27 -15.54 -10.89
CA LEU A 322 -31.76 -15.01 -9.61
C LEU A 322 -32.83 -13.92 -9.82
N HIS A 323 -32.64 -13.07 -10.82
CA HIS A 323 -33.64 -12.04 -11.16
C HIS A 323 -34.97 -12.66 -11.60
N THR A 324 -34.92 -13.70 -12.46
CA THR A 324 -36.13 -14.39 -12.94
C THR A 324 -36.85 -15.09 -11.78
N ALA A 325 -36.11 -15.73 -10.86
CA ALA A 325 -36.71 -16.38 -9.68
C ALA A 325 -37.43 -15.38 -8.73
N ALA A 326 -36.89 -14.16 -8.59
CA ALA A 326 -37.50 -13.12 -7.76
C ALA A 326 -38.74 -12.48 -8.37
N THR A 327 -38.94 -12.57 -9.70
CA THR A 327 -40.12 -12.01 -10.40
C THR A 327 -41.24 -13.01 -10.57
N THR A 328 -41.00 -14.30 -10.30
CA THR A 328 -41.99 -15.39 -10.46
C THR A 328 -42.51 -15.95 -9.13
N GLY A 329 -42.03 -15.49 -7.99
CA GLY A 329 -42.49 -15.81 -6.64
C GLY A 329 -43.15 -14.62 -5.97
#